data_f4209a867151b20509029e74a3346e5e
#
_entry.id   f4209a867151b20509029e74a3346e5e
#
_cell.length_a   1.000
_cell.length_b   1.000
_cell.length_c   1.000
_cell.angle_alpha   90.00
_cell.angle_beta   90.00
_cell.angle_gamma   90.00
#
_symmetry.space_group_name_H-M   'P 1'
#
loop_
_entity.id
_entity.type
_entity.pdbx_description
1 polymer ?
#
loop_
_entity_poly.entity_id
_entity_poly.type
_entity_poly.pdbx_seq_one_letter_code
_entity_poly.pdbx_strand_id
1 'polypeptide(L)'
;TQILKKIYPDVPVILGGIEASLRRVSHYDYWQDCLRKSILIDSGADLLIYGMGEKPITELCKRMKTLADAIGQPHESAPAESLPIPHDILQTAYITRKGEPMRPSDDTQEKPDIVLHSHETCLKDKKKQAENFRFIEEESNKYEASRILQDVGNKTVVVNPPYPPMTQGELDRSFDLPYTRIPHPKYKEKRIPAFDMIKFSVNLHRGCFGGCA
;
A
#
# COMPACT_ATOMS: atom_id res chain seq x y z
N THR A 1 12.13 -2.73 7.00
CA THR A 1 11.17 -3.82 7.22
C THR A 1 11.88 -5.05 7.76
N GLN A 2 12.83 -5.66 7.03
CA GLN A 2 13.51 -6.89 7.43
C GLN A 2 14.13 -6.83 8.84
N ILE A 3 14.75 -5.71 9.22
CA ILE A 3 15.30 -5.51 10.58
C ILE A 3 14.18 -5.50 11.62
N LEU A 4 13.08 -4.79 11.35
CA LEU A 4 11.92 -4.74 12.25
C LEU A 4 11.31 -6.13 12.44
N LYS A 5 11.16 -6.89 11.36
CA LYS A 5 10.64 -8.27 11.43
C LYS A 5 11.56 -9.25 12.16
N LYS A 6 12.86 -8.97 12.21
CA LYS A 6 13.79 -9.77 13.04
C LYS A 6 13.69 -9.46 14.52
N ILE A 7 13.44 -8.19 14.87
CA ILE A 7 13.34 -7.75 16.28
C ILE A 7 11.94 -8.00 16.81
N TYR A 8 10.92 -7.77 15.98
CA TYR A 8 9.50 -7.88 16.32
C TYR A 8 8.77 -8.76 15.29
N PRO A 9 8.95 -10.08 15.33
CA PRO A 9 8.40 -10.99 14.30
C PRO A 9 6.88 -10.95 14.23
N ASP A 10 6.21 -10.76 15.35
CA ASP A 10 4.76 -10.82 15.49
C ASP A 10 4.07 -9.45 15.25
N VAL A 11 4.84 -8.38 15.15
CA VAL A 11 4.29 -7.04 14.86
C VAL A 11 4.07 -6.86 13.36
N PRO A 12 2.85 -6.55 12.93
CA PRO A 12 2.55 -6.27 11.53
C PRO A 12 3.34 -5.06 11.01
N VAL A 13 3.96 -5.20 9.85
CA VAL A 13 4.66 -4.11 9.16
C VAL A 13 3.91 -3.76 7.88
N ILE A 14 3.40 -2.53 7.85
CA ILE A 14 2.64 -2.00 6.73
C ILE A 14 3.51 -1.01 5.96
N LEU A 15 3.61 -1.20 4.66
CA LEU A 15 4.31 -0.28 3.76
C LEU A 15 3.33 0.73 3.16
N GLY A 16 3.83 1.92 2.87
CA GLY A 16 3.09 2.96 2.18
C GLY A 16 4.01 3.95 1.47
N GLY A 17 3.41 4.95 0.85
CA GLY A 17 4.13 6.01 0.14
C GLY A 17 4.35 5.71 -1.35
N ILE A 18 4.84 6.70 -2.08
CA ILE A 18 4.94 6.67 -3.55
C ILE A 18 5.82 5.51 -4.03
N GLU A 19 6.99 5.32 -3.44
CA GLU A 19 7.93 4.28 -3.87
C GLU A 19 7.33 2.88 -3.67
N ALA A 20 6.71 2.62 -2.52
CA ALA A 20 6.05 1.35 -2.26
C ALA A 20 4.88 1.12 -3.23
N SER A 21 4.09 2.15 -3.51
CA SER A 21 2.98 2.10 -4.46
C SER A 21 3.43 1.69 -5.86
N LEU A 22 4.51 2.29 -6.36
CA LEU A 22 5.06 1.99 -7.69
C LEU A 22 5.72 0.60 -7.76
N ARG A 23 6.16 0.06 -6.63
CA ARG A 23 6.82 -1.24 -6.52
C ARG A 23 5.93 -2.37 -5.99
N ARG A 24 4.59 -2.19 -6.00
CA ARG A 24 3.63 -3.16 -5.47
C ARG A 24 3.59 -4.49 -6.22
N VAL A 25 3.96 -4.48 -7.51
CA VAL A 25 4.15 -5.66 -8.36
C VAL A 25 5.58 -5.70 -8.91
N SER A 26 5.90 -6.64 -9.80
CA SER A 26 7.21 -6.65 -10.48
C SER A 26 7.44 -5.35 -11.24
N HIS A 27 8.60 -4.75 -11.00
CA HIS A 27 8.95 -3.44 -11.54
C HIS A 27 10.39 -3.40 -12.03
N TYR A 28 10.66 -2.50 -12.96
CA TYR A 28 12.02 -2.26 -13.45
C TYR A 28 12.74 -1.28 -12.54
N ASP A 29 13.88 -1.72 -12.00
CA ASP A 29 14.79 -0.88 -11.23
C ASP A 29 15.81 -0.24 -12.18
N TYR A 30 15.61 1.03 -12.46
CA TYR A 30 16.46 1.80 -13.36
C TYR A 30 17.92 1.87 -12.90
N TRP A 31 18.15 1.99 -11.59
CA TRP A 31 19.50 2.14 -11.04
C TRP A 31 20.31 0.86 -11.14
N GLN A 32 19.67 -0.28 -11.04
CA GLN A 32 20.31 -1.60 -11.09
C GLN A 32 20.13 -2.28 -12.46
N ASP A 33 19.44 -1.64 -13.39
CA ASP A 33 19.15 -2.17 -14.72
C ASP A 33 18.58 -3.60 -14.67
N CYS A 34 17.64 -3.86 -13.78
CA CYS A 34 17.06 -5.17 -13.61
C CYS A 34 15.57 -5.13 -13.23
N LEU A 35 14.87 -6.23 -13.54
CA LEU A 35 13.50 -6.45 -13.09
C LEU A 35 13.52 -6.96 -11.66
N ARG A 36 12.87 -6.25 -10.75
CA ARG A 36 12.71 -6.60 -9.35
C ARG A 36 11.35 -7.21 -9.08
N LYS A 37 11.26 -8.03 -8.05
CA LYS A 37 10.00 -8.55 -7.51
C LYS A 37 9.21 -7.43 -6.84
N SER A 38 7.96 -7.72 -6.49
CA SER A 38 7.18 -6.85 -5.61
C SER A 38 7.97 -6.49 -4.34
N ILE A 39 7.87 -5.23 -3.91
CA ILE A 39 8.48 -4.77 -2.66
C ILE A 39 7.98 -5.55 -1.44
N LEU A 40 6.76 -6.08 -1.47
CA LEU A 40 6.24 -6.97 -0.42
C LEU A 40 7.07 -8.24 -0.28
N ILE A 41 7.47 -8.84 -1.41
CA ILE A 41 8.33 -10.03 -1.43
C ILE A 41 9.73 -9.71 -0.93
N ASP A 42 10.31 -8.63 -1.44
CA ASP A 42 11.69 -8.25 -1.13
C ASP A 42 11.84 -7.72 0.30
N SER A 43 10.85 -7.03 0.83
CA SER A 43 10.90 -6.46 2.18
C SER A 43 10.41 -7.41 3.27
N GLY A 44 9.52 -8.35 2.93
CA GLY A 44 8.83 -9.20 3.90
C GLY A 44 7.79 -8.45 4.72
N ALA A 45 7.23 -7.35 4.20
CA ALA A 45 6.12 -6.64 4.83
C ALA A 45 4.82 -7.45 4.72
N ASP A 46 3.91 -7.22 5.65
CA ASP A 46 2.67 -7.98 5.76
C ASP A 46 1.56 -7.40 4.86
N LEU A 47 1.55 -6.07 4.70
CA LEU A 47 0.57 -5.35 3.88
C LEU A 47 1.23 -4.13 3.24
N LEU A 48 0.72 -3.71 2.10
CA LEU A 48 1.07 -2.46 1.46
C LEU A 48 -0.22 -1.66 1.19
N ILE A 49 -0.20 -0.38 1.56
CA ILE A 49 -1.23 0.59 1.21
C ILE A 49 -0.67 1.48 0.10
N TYR A 50 -1.34 1.53 -1.05
CA TYR A 50 -0.87 2.30 -2.20
C TYR A 50 -1.73 3.55 -2.45
N GLY A 51 -1.19 4.51 -3.18
CA GLY A 51 -1.88 5.76 -3.49
C GLY A 51 -2.12 6.64 -2.25
N MET A 52 -3.30 7.24 -2.16
CA MET A 52 -3.69 8.10 -1.03
C MET A 52 -4.19 7.23 0.12
N GLY A 53 -3.42 7.14 1.19
CA GLY A 53 -3.59 6.16 2.26
C GLY A 53 -4.68 6.44 3.29
N GLU A 54 -5.39 7.57 3.25
CA GLU A 54 -6.30 8.01 4.32
C GLU A 54 -7.46 7.03 4.56
N LYS A 55 -8.13 6.60 3.50
CA LYS A 55 -9.25 5.63 3.61
C LYS A 55 -8.76 4.26 4.07
N PRO A 56 -7.81 3.62 3.37
CA PRO A 56 -7.39 2.26 3.75
C PRO A 56 -6.76 2.19 5.14
N ILE A 57 -5.96 3.18 5.58
CA ILE A 57 -5.39 3.15 6.93
C ILE A 57 -6.46 3.30 8.00
N THR A 58 -7.46 4.17 7.77
CA THR A 58 -8.58 4.36 8.68
C THR A 58 -9.41 3.08 8.82
N GLU A 59 -9.72 2.43 7.70
CA GLU A 59 -10.46 1.18 7.68
C GLU A 59 -9.68 0.05 8.35
N LEU A 60 -8.39 -0.07 8.05
CA LEU A 60 -7.51 -1.04 8.69
C LEU A 60 -7.49 -0.87 10.21
N CYS A 61 -7.30 0.36 10.71
CA CYS A 61 -7.29 0.64 12.14
C CYS A 61 -8.64 0.31 12.80
N LYS A 62 -9.76 0.61 12.15
CA LYS A 62 -11.10 0.26 12.65
C LYS A 62 -11.27 -1.26 12.77
N ARG A 63 -10.94 -2.01 11.72
CA ARG A 63 -11.07 -3.47 11.73
C ARG A 63 -10.13 -4.15 12.71
N MET A 64 -8.89 -3.68 12.81
CA MET A 64 -7.94 -4.19 13.80
C MET A 64 -8.41 -3.92 15.24
N LYS A 65 -8.99 -2.72 15.49
CA LYS A 65 -9.59 -2.41 16.79
C LYS A 65 -10.75 -3.34 17.11
N THR A 66 -11.67 -3.54 16.18
CA THR A 66 -12.82 -4.46 16.37
C THR A 66 -12.35 -5.89 16.66
N LEU A 67 -11.31 -6.35 15.95
CA LEU A 67 -10.72 -7.68 16.19
C LEU A 67 -10.09 -7.76 17.59
N ALA A 68 -9.34 -6.73 18.02
CA ALA A 68 -8.75 -6.67 19.35
C ALA A 68 -9.82 -6.68 20.46
N ASP A 69 -10.88 -5.89 20.30
CA ASP A 69 -12.02 -5.85 21.22
C ASP A 69 -12.73 -7.20 21.32
N ALA A 70 -12.90 -7.90 20.18
CA ALA A 70 -13.54 -9.22 20.13
C ALA A 70 -12.71 -10.33 20.82
N ILE A 71 -11.38 -10.21 20.82
CA ILE A 71 -10.47 -11.16 21.48
C ILE A 71 -10.28 -10.82 22.96
N GLY A 72 -10.82 -9.68 23.43
CA GLY A 72 -10.72 -9.25 24.83
C GLY A 72 -9.33 -8.77 25.23
N GLN A 73 -8.50 -8.35 24.29
CA GLN A 73 -7.19 -7.78 24.59
C GLN A 73 -7.31 -6.33 25.08
N PRO A 74 -6.80 -5.99 26.26
CA PRO A 74 -6.76 -4.60 26.70
C PRO A 74 -5.78 -3.79 25.85
N HIS A 75 -6.21 -2.59 25.42
CA HIS A 75 -5.50 -1.70 24.49
C HIS A 75 -4.09 -1.26 24.93
N GLU A 76 -3.66 -1.51 26.18
CA GLU A 76 -2.45 -0.90 26.74
C GLU A 76 -1.32 -1.87 27.13
N SER A 77 -1.50 -3.18 27.13
CA SER A 77 -0.48 -4.06 27.73
C SER A 77 -0.30 -5.46 27.18
N ALA A 78 -1.00 -5.85 26.12
CA ALA A 78 -0.74 -7.14 25.49
C ALA A 78 0.34 -7.00 24.43
N PRO A 79 1.36 -7.89 24.36
CA PRO A 79 2.11 -8.06 23.14
C PRO A 79 1.08 -8.34 22.04
N ALA A 80 1.19 -7.65 20.92
CA ALA A 80 0.33 -7.87 19.77
C ALA A 80 0.59 -9.29 19.25
N GLU A 81 0.03 -10.30 19.93
CA GLU A 81 -0.11 -11.62 19.34
C GLU A 81 -0.83 -11.38 18.02
N SER A 82 -0.20 -11.75 16.94
CA SER A 82 -0.48 -11.35 15.58
C SER A 82 -1.96 -11.35 15.25
N LEU A 83 -2.61 -10.21 15.43
CA LEU A 83 -3.96 -10.01 14.92
C LEU A 83 -3.93 -10.26 13.42
N PRO A 84 -4.82 -11.10 12.89
CA PRO A 84 -4.87 -11.35 11.46
C PRO A 84 -5.13 -10.03 10.73
N ILE A 85 -4.25 -9.70 9.79
CA ILE A 85 -4.40 -8.50 8.97
C ILE A 85 -5.53 -8.73 7.97
N PRO A 86 -6.54 -7.84 7.90
CA PRO A 86 -7.58 -7.92 6.88
C PRO A 86 -6.98 -7.77 5.47
N HIS A 87 -7.22 -8.73 4.60
CA HIS A 87 -6.73 -8.72 3.21
C HIS A 87 -7.77 -8.22 2.20
N ASP A 88 -8.98 -7.97 2.62
CA ASP A 88 -10.13 -7.56 1.82
C ASP A 88 -10.34 -6.03 1.77
N ILE A 89 -9.43 -5.26 2.35
CA ILE A 89 -9.46 -3.79 2.32
C ILE A 89 -9.05 -3.29 0.92
N LEU A 90 -9.86 -2.42 0.35
CA LEU A 90 -9.54 -1.75 -0.92
C LEU A 90 -8.23 -0.95 -0.82
N GLN A 91 -7.57 -0.75 -1.95
CA GLN A 91 -6.34 0.04 -2.05
C GLN A 91 -5.17 -0.52 -1.24
N THR A 92 -5.18 -1.84 -1.04
CA THR A 92 -4.09 -2.56 -0.39
C THR A 92 -3.48 -3.60 -1.32
N ALA A 93 -2.27 -4.04 -1.00
CA ALA A 93 -1.66 -5.21 -1.62
C ALA A 93 -1.08 -6.13 -0.54
N TYR A 94 -1.14 -7.42 -0.78
CA TYR A 94 -0.67 -8.46 0.13
C TYR A 94 -0.14 -9.67 -0.63
N ILE A 95 0.42 -10.63 0.11
CA ILE A 95 0.94 -11.87 -0.45
C ILE A 95 0.10 -13.04 0.06
N THR A 96 -0.25 -13.95 -0.86
CA THR A 96 -0.85 -15.24 -0.53
C THR A 96 -0.03 -16.38 -1.14
N ARG A 97 -0.34 -17.62 -0.77
CA ARG A 97 0.24 -18.78 -1.43
C ARG A 97 -0.39 -18.96 -2.80
N LYS A 98 0.40 -19.38 -3.76
CA LYS A 98 -0.10 -19.66 -5.10
C LYS A 98 -1.20 -20.74 -5.07
N GLY A 99 -2.36 -20.42 -5.70
CA GLY A 99 -3.51 -21.31 -5.73
C GLY A 99 -4.38 -21.31 -4.47
N GLU A 100 -4.07 -20.48 -3.48
CA GLU A 100 -4.93 -20.29 -2.31
C GLU A 100 -6.20 -19.53 -2.70
N PRO A 101 -7.40 -19.96 -2.27
CA PRO A 101 -8.63 -19.26 -2.57
C PRO A 101 -8.61 -17.86 -1.94
N MET A 102 -8.81 -16.86 -2.77
CA MET A 102 -8.85 -15.46 -2.36
C MET A 102 -10.28 -15.10 -1.94
N ARG A 103 -10.42 -14.40 -0.81
CA ARG A 103 -11.71 -13.86 -0.41
C ARG A 103 -12.13 -12.75 -1.39
N PRO A 104 -13.41 -12.69 -1.80
CA PRO A 104 -13.93 -11.52 -2.47
C PRO A 104 -13.74 -10.29 -1.56
N SER A 105 -13.36 -9.15 -2.09
CA SER A 105 -13.49 -7.90 -1.36
C SER A 105 -14.98 -7.58 -1.23
N ASP A 106 -15.44 -7.22 -0.03
CA ASP A 106 -16.87 -7.05 0.30
C ASP A 106 -17.65 -6.07 -0.60
N ASP A 107 -16.96 -5.25 -1.39
CA ASP A 107 -17.55 -4.14 -2.14
C ASP A 107 -17.38 -4.25 -3.67
N THR A 108 -16.79 -5.32 -4.18
CA THR A 108 -16.62 -5.45 -5.62
C THR A 108 -17.73 -6.32 -6.20
N GLN A 109 -18.58 -5.70 -7.03
CA GLN A 109 -19.28 -6.42 -8.09
C GLN A 109 -18.29 -7.40 -8.75
N GLU A 110 -18.75 -8.59 -9.11
CA GLU A 110 -17.96 -9.71 -9.67
C GLU A 110 -17.20 -9.35 -10.96
N LYS A 111 -16.23 -8.45 -10.85
CA LYS A 111 -15.30 -8.17 -11.95
C LYS A 111 -14.23 -9.25 -11.98
N PRO A 112 -13.89 -9.75 -13.17
CA PRO A 112 -12.83 -10.74 -13.29
C PRO A 112 -11.49 -10.14 -12.85
N ASP A 113 -10.70 -10.94 -12.14
CA ASP A 113 -9.34 -10.58 -11.78
C ASP A 113 -8.46 -10.42 -13.02
N ILE A 114 -7.57 -9.43 -13.00
CA ILE A 114 -6.52 -9.28 -14.01
C ILE A 114 -5.29 -10.07 -13.58
N VAL A 115 -5.02 -11.16 -14.28
CA VAL A 115 -3.83 -11.98 -14.02
C VAL A 115 -2.68 -11.52 -14.88
N LEU A 116 -1.67 -10.94 -14.27
CA LEU A 116 -0.44 -10.51 -14.92
C LEU A 116 0.45 -11.72 -15.26
N HIS A 117 1.32 -11.55 -16.24
CA HIS A 117 2.41 -12.50 -16.46
C HIS A 117 3.29 -12.59 -15.21
N SER A 118 3.69 -13.81 -14.86
CA SER A 118 4.52 -14.04 -13.68
C SER A 118 5.86 -13.30 -13.76
N HIS A 119 6.46 -13.03 -12.62
CA HIS A 119 7.78 -12.42 -12.54
C HIS A 119 8.82 -13.19 -13.38
N GLU A 120 8.80 -14.53 -13.29
CA GLU A 120 9.72 -15.41 -14.01
C GLU A 120 9.52 -15.35 -15.53
N THR A 121 8.28 -15.17 -15.98
CA THR A 121 7.96 -14.95 -17.41
C THR A 121 8.51 -13.62 -17.88
N CYS A 122 8.32 -12.56 -17.08
CA CYS A 122 8.80 -11.22 -17.40
C CYS A 122 10.35 -11.13 -17.42
N LEU A 123 11.04 -11.90 -16.57
CA LEU A 123 12.49 -12.01 -16.62
C LEU A 123 13.01 -12.59 -17.94
N LYS A 124 12.27 -13.50 -18.55
CA LYS A 124 12.62 -14.15 -19.82
C LYS A 124 12.22 -13.34 -21.04
N ASP A 125 11.13 -12.60 -20.95
CA ASP A 125 10.54 -11.86 -22.05
C ASP A 125 10.11 -10.45 -21.65
N LYS A 126 10.90 -9.45 -22.09
CA LYS A 126 10.63 -8.02 -21.82
C LYS A 126 9.28 -7.54 -22.39
N LYS A 127 8.76 -8.18 -23.46
CA LYS A 127 7.44 -7.84 -24.00
C LYS A 127 6.33 -8.18 -23.01
N LYS A 128 6.48 -9.26 -22.25
CA LYS A 128 5.52 -9.65 -21.21
C LYS A 128 5.51 -8.66 -20.06
N GLN A 129 6.66 -8.07 -19.71
CA GLN A 129 6.69 -6.98 -18.75
C GLN A 129 6.01 -5.72 -19.29
N ALA A 130 6.18 -5.40 -20.57
CA ALA A 130 5.49 -4.26 -21.20
C ALA A 130 3.97 -4.47 -21.26
N GLU A 131 3.50 -5.70 -21.53
CA GLU A 131 2.08 -6.06 -21.47
C GLU A 131 1.52 -5.89 -20.04
N ASN A 132 2.25 -6.35 -19.02
CA ASN A 132 1.88 -6.15 -17.64
C ASN A 132 1.75 -4.66 -17.29
N PHE A 133 2.73 -3.87 -17.72
CA PHE A 133 2.70 -2.42 -17.49
C PHE A 133 1.44 -1.77 -18.11
N ARG A 134 1.08 -2.17 -19.33
CA ARG A 134 -0.15 -1.69 -19.97
C ARG A 134 -1.38 -2.03 -19.15
N PHE A 135 -1.52 -3.27 -18.67
CA PHE A 135 -2.67 -3.66 -17.83
C PHE A 135 -2.73 -2.85 -16.52
N ILE A 136 -1.58 -2.62 -15.88
CA ILE A 136 -1.50 -1.82 -14.66
C ILE A 136 -1.95 -0.38 -14.93
N GLU A 137 -1.49 0.23 -16.02
CA GLU A 137 -1.87 1.59 -16.42
C GLU A 137 -3.36 1.69 -16.77
N GLU A 138 -3.88 0.72 -17.55
CA GLU A 138 -5.30 0.67 -17.88
C GLU A 138 -6.18 0.57 -16.63
N GLU A 139 -5.81 -0.27 -15.63
CA GLU A 139 -6.55 -0.40 -14.38
C GLU A 139 -6.38 0.83 -13.48
N SER A 140 -5.20 1.44 -13.44
CA SER A 140 -4.95 2.64 -12.61
C SER A 140 -5.82 3.84 -13.03
N ASN A 141 -6.28 3.88 -14.28
CA ASN A 141 -7.10 4.95 -14.83
C ASN A 141 -8.61 4.68 -14.76
N LYS A 142 -9.04 3.56 -14.19
CA LYS A 142 -10.46 3.23 -14.03
C LYS A 142 -10.99 3.65 -12.68
N TYR A 143 -12.19 4.23 -12.64
CA TYR A 143 -12.92 4.47 -11.38
C TYR A 143 -13.27 3.16 -10.66
N GLU A 144 -13.55 2.13 -11.44
CA GLU A 144 -13.89 0.80 -10.97
C GLU A 144 -12.88 -0.19 -11.56
N ALA A 145 -11.72 -0.24 -10.95
CA ALA A 145 -10.64 -1.14 -11.35
C ALA A 145 -10.90 -2.57 -10.89
N SER A 146 -10.31 -3.53 -11.58
CA SER A 146 -10.25 -4.92 -11.19
C SER A 146 -9.12 -5.17 -10.19
N ARG A 147 -9.21 -6.27 -9.44
CA ARG A 147 -8.12 -6.78 -8.65
C ARG A 147 -7.03 -7.31 -9.59
N ILE A 148 -5.77 -7.03 -9.24
CA ILE A 148 -4.61 -7.47 -10.03
C ILE A 148 -3.87 -8.56 -9.28
N LEU A 149 -3.50 -9.63 -9.99
CA LEU A 149 -2.78 -10.78 -9.46
C LEU A 149 -1.46 -10.95 -10.23
N GLN A 150 -0.38 -11.22 -9.50
CA GLN A 150 0.90 -11.58 -10.11
C GLN A 150 1.60 -12.69 -9.35
N ASP A 151 1.88 -13.79 -10.04
CA ASP A 151 2.67 -14.88 -9.49
C ASP A 151 4.17 -14.54 -9.42
N VAL A 152 4.79 -14.91 -8.31
CA VAL A 152 6.23 -14.80 -8.05
C VAL A 152 6.68 -16.06 -7.32
N GLY A 153 7.25 -17.02 -8.03
CA GLY A 153 7.60 -18.33 -7.46
C GLY A 153 6.38 -19.09 -6.98
N ASN A 154 6.36 -19.44 -5.70
CA ASN A 154 5.24 -20.13 -5.02
C ASN A 154 4.26 -19.19 -4.31
N LYS A 155 4.35 -17.90 -4.57
CA LYS A 155 3.51 -16.85 -3.98
C LYS A 155 2.74 -16.12 -5.06
N THR A 156 1.61 -15.54 -4.70
CA THR A 156 0.84 -14.61 -5.52
C THR A 156 0.76 -13.27 -4.80
N VAL A 157 1.17 -12.21 -5.48
CA VAL A 157 0.92 -10.82 -5.06
C VAL A 157 -0.48 -10.45 -5.50
N VAL A 158 -1.29 -10.03 -4.56
CA VAL A 158 -2.67 -9.58 -4.78
C VAL A 158 -2.72 -8.09 -4.57
N VAL A 159 -3.25 -7.35 -5.54
CA VAL A 159 -3.48 -5.91 -5.43
C VAL A 159 -4.97 -5.66 -5.52
N ASN A 160 -5.57 -5.27 -4.41
CA ASN A 160 -6.99 -4.93 -4.36
C ASN A 160 -7.28 -3.66 -5.16
N PRO A 161 -8.50 -3.48 -5.69
CA PRO A 161 -8.88 -2.25 -6.39
C PRO A 161 -8.71 -0.99 -5.52
N PRO A 162 -8.52 0.20 -6.12
CA PRO A 162 -8.48 1.45 -5.36
C PRO A 162 -9.85 1.79 -4.76
N TYR A 163 -9.84 2.59 -3.69
CA TYR A 163 -11.05 3.27 -3.24
C TYR A 163 -11.52 4.28 -4.29
N PRO A 164 -12.83 4.54 -4.37
CA PRO A 164 -13.33 5.70 -5.08
C PRO A 164 -12.66 6.98 -4.56
N PRO A 165 -12.50 8.02 -5.40
CA PRO A 165 -11.95 9.29 -4.97
C PRO A 165 -12.62 9.81 -3.70
N MET A 166 -11.83 10.45 -2.84
CA MET A 166 -12.36 11.07 -1.63
C MET A 166 -13.27 12.25 -1.99
N THR A 167 -14.36 12.40 -1.26
CA THR A 167 -15.17 13.61 -1.30
C THR A 167 -14.41 14.78 -0.69
N GLN A 168 -14.82 16.01 -1.02
CA GLN A 168 -14.27 17.22 -0.42
C GLN A 168 -14.23 17.12 1.12
N GLY A 169 -15.36 16.76 1.74
CA GLY A 169 -15.44 16.68 3.21
C GLY A 169 -14.58 15.58 3.84
N GLU A 170 -14.29 14.49 3.12
CA GLU A 170 -13.32 13.48 3.59
C GLU A 170 -11.88 14.02 3.54
N LEU A 171 -11.56 14.76 2.48
CA LEU A 171 -10.26 15.39 2.30
C LEU A 171 -10.04 16.49 3.35
N ASP A 172 -11.02 17.36 3.54
CA ASP A 172 -10.98 18.47 4.51
C ASP A 172 -10.72 17.94 5.92
N ARG A 173 -11.41 16.87 6.33
CA ARG A 173 -11.16 16.22 7.64
C ARG A 173 -9.70 15.80 7.84
N SER A 174 -9.01 15.37 6.76
CA SER A 174 -7.59 15.02 6.84
C SER A 174 -6.71 16.23 7.09
N PHE A 175 -7.07 17.39 6.54
CA PHE A 175 -6.36 18.65 6.76
C PHE A 175 -6.69 19.30 8.11
N ASP A 176 -7.88 19.04 8.66
CA ASP A 176 -8.34 19.57 9.95
C ASP A 176 -7.80 18.80 11.16
N LEU A 177 -7.05 17.71 10.94
CA LEU A 177 -6.38 17.01 12.04
C LEU A 177 -5.45 17.97 12.79
N PRO A 178 -5.27 17.78 14.12
CA PRO A 178 -4.52 18.70 15.00
C PRO A 178 -3.00 18.63 14.77
N TYR A 179 -2.56 18.89 13.56
CA TYR A 179 -1.14 18.96 13.23
C TYR A 179 -0.49 20.18 13.89
N THR A 180 0.65 20.01 14.52
CA THR A 180 1.42 21.11 15.11
C THR A 180 1.99 22.07 14.08
N ARG A 181 2.20 21.59 12.84
CA ARG A 181 2.76 22.36 11.70
C ARG A 181 4.15 22.95 11.99
N ILE A 182 4.87 22.37 12.93
CA ILE A 182 6.23 22.77 13.32
C ILE A 182 7.17 21.55 13.21
N PRO A 183 8.49 21.77 13.11
CA PRO A 183 9.46 20.69 13.12
C PRO A 183 9.36 19.82 14.37
N HIS A 184 9.74 18.56 14.23
CA HIS A 184 9.79 17.65 15.37
C HIS A 184 10.69 18.20 16.48
N PRO A 185 10.32 18.09 17.79
CA PRO A 185 11.04 18.67 18.93
C PRO A 185 12.54 18.36 18.99
N LYS A 186 12.98 17.21 18.47
CA LYS A 186 14.41 16.87 18.38
C LYS A 186 15.25 17.84 17.52
N TYR A 187 14.60 18.66 16.70
CA TYR A 187 15.26 19.68 15.85
C TYR A 187 15.12 21.09 16.39
N LYS A 188 14.64 21.28 17.64
CA LYS A 188 14.33 22.59 18.23
C LYS A 188 15.47 23.62 18.12
N GLU A 189 16.72 23.14 18.20
CA GLU A 189 17.91 23.99 18.11
C GLU A 189 18.63 23.90 16.76
N LYS A 190 18.05 23.24 15.79
CA LYS A 190 18.66 23.04 14.47
C LYS A 190 17.85 23.77 13.41
N ARG A 191 18.55 24.55 12.60
CA ARG A 191 17.95 25.11 11.40
C ARG A 191 17.66 24.01 10.37
N ILE A 192 16.44 24.00 9.85
CA ILE A 192 16.01 23.08 8.79
C ILE A 192 15.70 23.92 7.56
N PRO A 193 16.61 23.99 6.57
CA PRO A 193 16.44 24.84 5.38
C PRO A 193 15.13 24.55 4.63
N ALA A 194 14.76 23.28 4.49
CA ALA A 194 13.51 22.90 3.84
C ALA A 194 12.28 23.45 4.57
N PHE A 195 12.27 23.43 5.91
CA PHE A 195 11.18 24.02 6.69
C PHE A 195 11.10 25.53 6.51
N ASP A 196 12.24 26.22 6.50
CA ASP A 196 12.30 27.68 6.25
C ASP A 196 11.68 28.07 4.91
N MET A 197 11.85 27.22 3.89
CA MET A 197 11.26 27.42 2.56
C MET A 197 9.74 27.24 2.53
N ILE A 198 9.21 26.25 3.27
CA ILE A 198 7.81 25.82 3.11
C ILE A 198 6.88 26.27 4.24
N LYS A 199 7.39 26.80 5.36
CA LYS A 199 6.59 27.15 6.55
C LYS A 199 5.42 28.09 6.29
N PHE A 200 5.45 28.87 5.23
CA PHE A 200 4.38 29.77 4.81
C PHE A 200 3.70 29.33 3.51
N SER A 201 3.90 28.08 3.10
CA SER A 201 3.23 27.55 1.91
C SER A 201 1.81 27.09 2.24
N VAL A 202 0.94 27.17 1.22
CA VAL A 202 -0.42 26.66 1.25
C VAL A 202 -0.54 25.55 0.21
N ASN A 203 -1.14 24.44 0.59
CA ASN A 203 -1.37 23.32 -0.31
C ASN A 203 -2.67 23.57 -1.09
N LEU A 204 -2.56 23.85 -2.40
CA LEU A 204 -3.71 24.13 -3.26
C LEU A 204 -4.26 22.89 -3.96
N HIS A 205 -3.48 21.83 -4.03
CA HIS A 205 -3.83 20.61 -4.76
C HIS A 205 -3.24 19.38 -4.09
N ARG A 206 -4.00 18.30 -4.07
CA ARG A 206 -3.53 17.00 -3.63
C ARG A 206 -3.66 16.00 -4.76
N GLY A 207 -2.55 15.32 -5.08
CA GLY A 207 -2.44 14.39 -6.19
C GLY A 207 -1.61 14.97 -7.33
N CYS A 208 -1.52 14.23 -8.41
CA CYS A 208 -0.80 14.62 -9.60
C CYS A 208 -1.68 14.40 -10.83
N PHE A 209 -1.80 15.42 -11.69
CA PHE A 209 -2.53 15.29 -12.95
C PHE A 209 -1.81 14.42 -13.98
N GLY A 210 -0.57 14.00 -13.69
CA GLY A 210 0.19 13.05 -14.53
C GLY A 210 -0.30 11.60 -14.45
N GLY A 211 -1.29 11.28 -13.60
CA GLY A 211 -1.87 9.94 -13.48
C GLY A 211 -0.93 8.88 -12.90
N CYS A 212 0.13 9.26 -12.21
CA CYS A 212 1.01 8.31 -11.52
C CYS A 212 0.26 7.73 -10.31
N ALA A 213 -0.20 6.50 -10.44
CA ALA A 213 -0.92 5.78 -9.39
C ALA A 213 -0.01 4.89 -8.56
#